data_3e929d07862045469048e0012b0fb2ff
#
_entry.id   3e929d07862045469048e0012b0fb2ff
#
_cell.length_a   1.000
_cell.length_b   1.000
_cell.length_c   1.000
_cell.angle_alpha   90.00
_cell.angle_beta   90.00
_cell.angle_gamma   90.00
#
_symmetry.space_group_name_H-M   'P 1'
#
loop_
_entity.id
_entity.type
_entity.pdbx_description
1 polymer ?
#
loop_
_entity_poly.entity_id
_entity_poly.type
_entity_poly.pdbx_seq_one_letter_code
_entity_poly.pdbx_strand_id
1 'polypeptide(L)'
;GLNESLDTQFDDDGVEYELDFSYHTAAISDFREIYLIAQANNKTNLLSPSYISKLKKATEFVMDMIYPNYTIDNFNDTRSASYSKSTLLNRLKEYSAMYPDNNELLWVATEGKNGSKPSYTTKAYSTSGYYMLRSGWDKDATMMILKNNYNPTNQWHCQPDNGTFGLYRKDRNFFPDAGVFTYNTGAARTKYASTVNHNTMTIMSKTIGVAKPTGQGGVMEGKMIKLETKNNVDILVTENQQSDDITHRRTVFFVNQKFFVIVDEGYGASTLGTKTNINFHLLSDKDTP
;
A
#
# COMPACT_ATOMS: atom_id res chain seq x y z
N GLY A 1 -18.06 21.61 -4.02
CA GLY A 1 -16.94 22.47 -4.52
C GLY A 1 -15.57 21.85 -4.26
N LEU A 2 -14.47 22.60 -4.49
CA LEU A 2 -13.09 22.06 -4.44
C LEU A 2 -12.73 21.37 -3.12
N ASN A 3 -13.15 21.95 -1.99
CA ASN A 3 -12.90 21.32 -0.67
C ASN A 3 -13.63 19.98 -0.53
N GLU A 4 -14.89 19.91 -0.94
CA GLU A 4 -15.68 18.67 -0.94
C GLU A 4 -15.10 17.63 -1.90
N SER A 5 -14.60 18.06 -3.06
CA SER A 5 -13.98 17.16 -4.03
C SER A 5 -12.74 16.47 -3.44
N LEU A 6 -11.89 17.23 -2.74
CA LEU A 6 -10.74 16.64 -2.06
C LEU A 6 -11.17 15.71 -0.92
N ASP A 7 -12.16 16.13 -0.12
CA ASP A 7 -12.67 15.31 0.98
C ASP A 7 -13.31 14.00 0.51
N THR A 8 -13.84 13.97 -0.72
CA THR A 8 -14.39 12.76 -1.35
C THR A 8 -13.27 11.85 -1.92
N GLN A 9 -12.20 12.45 -2.44
CA GLN A 9 -11.13 11.68 -3.10
C GLN A 9 -10.07 11.16 -2.14
N PHE A 10 -9.87 11.82 -0.99
CA PHE A 10 -8.86 11.37 -0.03
C PHE A 10 -9.50 10.99 1.30
N ASP A 11 -9.15 9.80 1.77
CA ASP A 11 -9.49 9.34 3.10
C ASP A 11 -8.87 10.23 4.20
N ASP A 12 -9.29 10.06 5.45
CA ASP A 12 -8.82 10.88 6.56
C ASP A 12 -7.32 10.69 6.87
N ASP A 13 -6.73 9.59 6.46
CA ASP A 13 -5.29 9.35 6.54
C ASP A 13 -4.51 9.87 5.34
N GLY A 14 -5.19 10.48 4.36
CA GLY A 14 -4.58 11.15 3.22
C GLY A 14 -4.33 10.25 2.02
N VAL A 15 -4.83 9.02 2.02
CA VAL A 15 -4.72 8.13 0.87
C VAL A 15 -5.90 8.34 -0.08
N GLU A 16 -5.65 8.33 -1.37
CA GLU A 16 -6.68 8.46 -2.40
C GLU A 16 -7.54 7.17 -2.41
N TYR A 17 -8.88 7.32 -2.53
CA TYR A 17 -9.87 6.28 -2.27
C TYR A 17 -9.77 5.03 -3.17
N GLU A 18 -9.17 5.16 -4.36
CA GLU A 18 -8.94 4.02 -5.26
C GLU A 18 -7.75 3.15 -4.80
N LEU A 19 -6.98 3.62 -3.82
CA LEU A 19 -5.86 2.92 -3.18
C LEU A 19 -4.76 2.51 -4.15
N ASP A 20 -4.67 3.15 -5.29
CA ASP A 20 -3.67 2.93 -6.32
C ASP A 20 -2.63 4.05 -6.32
N PHE A 21 -1.34 3.70 -6.32
CA PHE A 21 -0.26 4.69 -6.25
C PHE A 21 -0.26 5.65 -7.44
N SER A 22 -0.62 5.17 -8.63
CA SER A 22 -0.62 5.98 -9.85
C SER A 22 -1.74 7.02 -9.81
N TYR A 23 -2.94 6.60 -9.42
CA TYR A 23 -4.10 7.49 -9.28
C TYR A 23 -3.93 8.42 -8.09
N HIS A 24 -3.39 7.95 -6.99
CA HIS A 24 -3.03 8.77 -5.84
C HIS A 24 -2.09 9.93 -6.22
N THR A 25 -1.01 9.64 -6.96
CA THR A 25 -0.08 10.69 -7.38
C THR A 25 -0.66 11.62 -8.45
N ALA A 26 -1.58 11.16 -9.29
CA ALA A 26 -2.33 11.99 -10.24
C ALA A 26 -3.26 12.95 -9.50
N ALA A 27 -4.06 12.45 -8.56
CA ALA A 27 -4.94 13.27 -7.74
C ALA A 27 -4.17 14.35 -6.95
N ILE A 28 -3.02 13.98 -6.33
CA ILE A 28 -2.15 14.99 -5.70
C ILE A 28 -1.77 16.09 -6.69
N SER A 29 -1.43 15.75 -7.94
CA SER A 29 -0.99 16.74 -8.91
C SER A 29 -2.09 17.78 -9.19
N ASP A 30 -3.33 17.35 -9.33
CA ASP A 30 -4.48 18.23 -9.58
C ASP A 30 -4.76 19.16 -8.39
N PHE A 31 -4.86 18.60 -7.20
CA PHE A 31 -5.13 19.41 -5.98
C PHE A 31 -3.93 20.29 -5.59
N ARG A 32 -2.71 19.84 -5.85
CA ARG A 32 -1.50 20.66 -5.67
C ARG A 32 -1.51 21.89 -6.57
N GLU A 33 -1.89 21.77 -7.82
CA GLU A 33 -1.96 22.89 -8.74
C GLU A 33 -2.92 23.97 -8.23
N ILE A 34 -4.09 23.55 -7.75
CA ILE A 34 -5.07 24.46 -7.12
C ILE A 34 -4.46 25.16 -5.89
N TYR A 35 -3.75 24.41 -5.03
CA TYR A 35 -3.07 24.96 -3.85
C TYR A 35 -2.04 26.02 -4.25
N LEU A 36 -1.21 25.76 -5.26
CA LEU A 36 -0.18 26.68 -5.73
C LEU A 36 -0.80 27.95 -6.37
N ILE A 37 -1.88 27.82 -7.10
CA ILE A 37 -2.63 28.96 -7.64
C ILE A 37 -3.19 29.83 -6.50
N ALA A 38 -3.79 29.21 -5.50
CA ALA A 38 -4.30 29.90 -4.32
C ALA A 38 -3.18 30.63 -3.57
N GLN A 39 -2.03 30.00 -3.41
CA GLN A 39 -0.84 30.56 -2.76
C GLN A 39 -0.31 31.77 -3.54
N ALA A 40 -0.13 31.64 -4.85
CA ALA A 40 0.37 32.72 -5.71
C ALA A 40 -0.54 33.97 -5.72
N ASN A 41 -1.83 33.78 -5.45
CA ASN A 41 -2.82 34.86 -5.39
C ASN A 41 -3.18 35.30 -3.95
N ASN A 42 -2.47 34.82 -2.92
CA ASN A 42 -2.79 35.07 -1.52
C ASN A 42 -4.24 34.69 -1.14
N LYS A 43 -4.74 33.56 -1.67
CA LYS A 43 -6.10 33.06 -1.50
C LYS A 43 -6.16 31.67 -0.80
N THR A 44 -5.10 31.26 -0.12
CA THR A 44 -5.08 29.98 0.63
C THR A 44 -6.17 29.89 1.70
N ASN A 45 -6.67 31.05 2.16
CA ASN A 45 -7.81 31.11 3.09
C ASN A 45 -9.15 30.61 2.48
N LEU A 46 -9.22 30.39 1.18
CA LEU A 46 -10.38 29.77 0.51
C LEU A 46 -10.34 28.25 0.56
N LEU A 47 -9.16 27.67 0.86
CA LEU A 47 -9.00 26.24 1.05
C LEU A 47 -9.29 25.89 2.51
N SER A 48 -10.03 24.81 2.72
CA SER A 48 -10.37 24.38 4.08
C SER A 48 -9.12 23.85 4.82
N PRO A 49 -9.10 23.88 6.17
CA PRO A 49 -8.07 23.21 6.93
C PRO A 49 -7.95 21.71 6.58
N SER A 50 -9.06 21.05 6.29
CA SER A 50 -9.09 19.65 5.82
C SER A 50 -8.36 19.51 4.50
N TYR A 51 -8.60 20.39 3.52
CA TYR A 51 -7.91 20.40 2.23
C TYR A 51 -6.39 20.40 2.41
N ILE A 52 -5.89 21.35 3.20
CA ILE A 52 -4.45 21.52 3.43
C ILE A 52 -3.86 20.31 4.16
N SER A 53 -4.56 19.82 5.19
CA SER A 53 -4.11 18.68 5.99
C SER A 53 -4.11 17.37 5.20
N LYS A 54 -5.17 17.07 4.45
CA LYS A 54 -5.25 15.84 3.65
C LYS A 54 -4.24 15.85 2.51
N LEU A 55 -4.06 16.97 1.82
CA LEU A 55 -3.06 17.08 0.77
C LEU A 55 -1.63 16.89 1.30
N LYS A 56 -1.33 17.39 2.52
CA LYS A 56 -0.06 17.13 3.19
C LYS A 56 0.12 15.64 3.48
N LYS A 57 -0.86 15.00 4.12
CA LYS A 57 -0.82 13.56 4.41
C LYS A 57 -0.68 12.73 3.13
N ALA A 58 -1.32 13.15 2.02
CA ALA A 58 -1.20 12.48 0.75
C ALA A 58 0.26 12.48 0.23
N THR A 59 0.98 13.59 0.37
CA THR A 59 2.41 13.64 0.00
C THR A 59 3.27 12.78 0.93
N GLU A 60 2.94 12.69 2.21
CA GLU A 60 3.61 11.82 3.18
C GLU A 60 3.38 10.33 2.86
N PHE A 61 2.18 9.96 2.43
CA PHE A 61 1.90 8.59 1.96
C PHE A 61 2.80 8.18 0.79
N VAL A 62 3.01 9.07 -0.19
CA VAL A 62 3.94 8.80 -1.30
C VAL A 62 5.34 8.51 -0.77
N MET A 63 5.83 9.31 0.19
CA MET A 63 7.12 9.08 0.83
C MET A 63 7.20 7.71 1.51
N ASP A 64 6.14 7.33 2.21
CA ASP A 64 6.10 6.09 2.99
C ASP A 64 5.96 4.82 2.13
N MET A 65 5.38 4.94 0.91
CA MET A 65 5.23 3.83 -0.04
C MET A 65 6.50 3.52 -0.83
N ILE A 66 7.49 4.40 -0.81
CA ILE A 66 8.72 4.24 -1.58
C ILE A 66 9.70 3.32 -0.83
N TYR A 67 10.21 2.31 -1.53
CA TYR A 67 11.28 1.45 -1.04
C TYR A 67 12.61 2.21 -0.90
N PRO A 68 13.55 1.73 -0.07
CA PRO A 68 14.81 2.42 0.20
C PRO A 68 15.67 2.77 -1.02
N ASN A 69 15.51 2.06 -2.13
CA ASN A 69 16.19 2.35 -3.40
C ASN A 69 15.41 3.28 -4.34
N TYR A 70 14.31 3.88 -3.86
CA TYR A 70 13.41 4.71 -4.68
C TYR A 70 12.72 3.93 -5.82
N THR A 71 12.23 2.75 -5.50
CA THR A 71 11.26 2.01 -6.29
C THR A 71 9.95 1.87 -5.51
N ILE A 72 8.89 1.42 -6.17
CA ILE A 72 7.59 1.13 -5.58
C ILE A 72 7.12 -0.27 -5.97
N ASP A 73 6.15 -0.80 -5.26
CA ASP A 73 5.46 -2.04 -5.65
C ASP A 73 4.30 -1.79 -6.62
N ASN A 74 3.73 -2.88 -7.13
CA ASN A 74 2.63 -2.88 -8.09
C ASN A 74 1.26 -3.10 -7.44
N PHE A 75 1.06 -2.72 -6.18
CA PHE A 75 -0.25 -2.90 -5.55
C PHE A 75 -1.37 -2.32 -6.39
N ASN A 76 -2.48 -3.03 -6.48
CA ASN A 76 -3.64 -2.67 -7.28
C ASN A 76 -3.29 -2.53 -8.78
N ASP A 77 -3.74 -1.49 -9.45
CA ASP A 77 -3.47 -1.24 -10.86
C ASP A 77 -2.18 -0.44 -11.10
N THR A 78 -1.36 -0.25 -10.06
CA THR A 78 -0.08 0.45 -10.14
C THR A 78 0.88 -0.23 -11.12
N ARG A 79 1.58 0.60 -11.90
CA ARG A 79 2.64 0.18 -12.82
C ARG A 79 3.96 0.76 -12.34
N SER A 80 4.69 0.03 -11.50
CA SER A 80 5.95 0.49 -10.92
C SER A 80 7.00 0.87 -11.97
N ALA A 81 7.01 0.21 -13.11
CA ALA A 81 7.90 0.53 -14.23
C ALA A 81 7.72 1.95 -14.79
N SER A 82 6.59 2.62 -14.52
CA SER A 82 6.35 4.02 -14.90
C SER A 82 7.04 5.02 -13.96
N TYR A 83 7.63 4.55 -12.87
CA TYR A 83 8.22 5.38 -11.83
C TYR A 83 9.71 5.13 -11.70
N SER A 84 10.51 5.84 -12.49
CA SER A 84 11.96 5.85 -12.28
C SER A 84 12.31 6.54 -10.95
N LYS A 85 13.49 6.23 -10.41
CA LYS A 85 14.04 6.93 -9.23
C LYS A 85 14.01 8.45 -9.40
N SER A 86 14.39 8.94 -10.59
CA SER A 86 14.36 10.38 -10.86
C SER A 86 12.95 10.96 -10.85
N THR A 87 11.96 10.23 -11.35
CA THR A 87 10.55 10.64 -11.30
C THR A 87 10.07 10.77 -9.85
N LEU A 88 10.34 9.78 -9.02
CA LEU A 88 9.95 9.79 -7.60
C LEU A 88 10.67 10.92 -6.82
N LEU A 89 11.98 11.09 -7.03
CA LEU A 89 12.73 12.16 -6.40
C LEU A 89 12.25 13.55 -6.80
N ASN A 90 11.88 13.76 -8.07
CA ASN A 90 11.33 15.04 -8.52
C ASN A 90 9.98 15.33 -7.85
N ARG A 91 9.09 14.35 -7.77
CA ARG A 91 7.81 14.50 -7.04
C ARG A 91 8.04 14.84 -5.55
N LEU A 92 8.91 14.09 -4.88
CA LEU A 92 9.22 14.37 -3.47
C LEU A 92 9.81 15.76 -3.25
N LYS A 93 10.66 16.25 -4.16
CA LYS A 93 11.18 17.64 -4.12
C LYS A 93 10.08 18.69 -4.28
N GLU A 94 9.15 18.45 -5.19
CA GLU A 94 7.98 19.33 -5.37
C GLU A 94 7.11 19.35 -4.11
N TYR A 95 6.87 18.19 -3.50
CA TYR A 95 6.11 18.09 -2.25
C TYR A 95 6.83 18.75 -1.07
N SER A 96 8.13 18.53 -0.95
CA SER A 96 8.95 19.17 0.08
C SER A 96 8.97 20.70 -0.06
N ALA A 97 8.93 21.22 -1.28
CA ALA A 97 8.84 22.67 -1.52
C ALA A 97 7.50 23.27 -1.07
N MET A 98 6.41 22.48 -1.11
CA MET A 98 5.11 22.92 -0.57
C MET A 98 5.07 22.96 0.95
N TYR A 99 5.83 22.10 1.60
CA TYR A 99 5.83 21.93 3.05
C TYR A 99 7.26 22.07 3.61
N PRO A 100 7.83 23.29 3.60
CA PRO A 100 9.23 23.52 3.98
C PRO A 100 9.55 23.15 5.43
N ASP A 101 8.55 23.10 6.29
CA ASP A 101 8.69 22.67 7.69
C ASP A 101 8.70 21.12 7.86
N ASN A 102 8.40 20.37 6.81
CA ASN A 102 8.46 18.91 6.84
C ASN A 102 9.88 18.43 6.56
N ASN A 103 10.71 18.43 7.60
CA ASN A 103 12.11 18.03 7.51
C ASN A 103 12.31 16.55 7.14
N GLU A 104 11.35 15.66 7.46
CA GLU A 104 11.41 14.26 7.12
C GLU A 104 11.20 14.05 5.61
N LEU A 105 10.20 14.73 5.03
CA LEU A 105 9.97 14.71 3.58
C LEU A 105 11.18 15.31 2.82
N LEU A 106 11.76 16.40 3.33
CA LEU A 106 12.96 17.01 2.75
C LEU A 106 14.15 16.02 2.78
N TRP A 107 14.30 15.26 3.86
CA TRP A 107 15.36 14.27 3.98
C TRP A 107 15.24 13.18 2.91
N VAL A 108 14.04 12.62 2.73
CA VAL A 108 13.80 11.60 1.69
C VAL A 108 13.94 12.20 0.29
N ALA A 109 13.40 13.41 0.04
CA ALA A 109 13.48 14.10 -1.25
C ALA A 109 14.93 14.43 -1.68
N THR A 110 15.84 14.52 -0.73
CA THR A 110 17.25 14.87 -0.97
C THR A 110 18.24 13.72 -0.72
N GLU A 111 17.73 12.49 -0.62
CA GLU A 111 18.54 11.30 -0.36
C GLU A 111 19.43 11.47 0.91
N GLY A 112 18.87 12.03 1.96
CA GLY A 112 19.53 12.24 3.23
C GLY A 112 20.47 13.45 3.33
N LYS A 113 20.54 14.29 2.29
CA LYS A 113 21.47 15.43 2.27
C LYS A 113 20.98 16.64 3.07
N ASN A 114 19.66 16.82 3.16
CA ASN A 114 19.04 17.93 3.90
C ASN A 114 17.84 17.41 4.69
N GLY A 115 17.42 18.17 5.69
CA GLY A 115 16.33 17.80 6.57
C GLY A 115 16.75 16.86 7.70
N SER A 116 15.80 16.09 8.22
CA SER A 116 16.00 15.13 9.31
C SER A 116 15.48 13.77 8.92
N LYS A 117 16.25 12.71 9.16
CA LYS A 117 15.82 11.33 8.95
C LYS A 117 14.50 11.08 9.69
N PRO A 118 13.50 10.46 9.06
CA PRO A 118 12.26 10.11 9.76
C PRO A 118 12.53 9.28 11.01
N SER A 119 11.85 9.65 12.09
CA SER A 119 12.08 9.08 13.43
C SER A 119 11.34 7.75 13.67
N TYR A 120 10.41 7.41 12.80
CA TYR A 120 9.61 6.20 12.88
C TYR A 120 10.11 5.12 11.91
N THR A 121 9.84 3.87 12.26
CA THR A 121 10.10 2.69 11.42
C THR A 121 8.82 1.91 11.10
N THR A 122 7.73 2.24 11.79
CA THR A 122 6.42 1.63 11.58
C THR A 122 5.41 2.72 11.29
N LYS A 123 4.61 2.55 10.23
CA LYS A 123 3.56 3.49 9.84
C LYS A 123 2.29 2.73 9.47
N ALA A 124 1.15 3.27 9.87
CA ALA A 124 -0.17 2.76 9.51
C ALA A 124 -1.02 3.85 8.88
N TYR A 125 -1.58 3.53 7.75
CA TYR A 125 -2.69 4.22 7.11
C TYR A 125 -3.93 3.36 7.32
N SER A 126 -4.50 3.46 8.52
CA SER A 126 -5.48 2.49 9.01
C SER A 126 -6.85 2.60 8.33
N THR A 127 -7.22 3.79 7.85
CA THR A 127 -8.45 4.01 7.10
C THR A 127 -8.34 3.33 5.73
N SER A 128 -7.20 3.49 5.09
CA SER A 128 -6.94 3.00 3.73
C SER A 128 -6.31 1.61 3.68
N GLY A 129 -5.86 1.07 4.82
CA GLY A 129 -5.37 -0.29 4.94
C GLY A 129 -3.96 -0.53 4.42
N TYR A 130 -3.07 0.44 4.51
CA TYR A 130 -1.65 0.28 4.19
C TYR A 130 -0.79 0.33 5.46
N TYR A 131 0.14 -0.62 5.58
CA TYR A 131 0.99 -0.76 6.77
C TYR A 131 2.43 -0.99 6.35
N MET A 132 3.35 -0.15 6.86
CA MET A 132 4.78 -0.22 6.58
C MET A 132 5.54 -0.58 7.84
N LEU A 133 6.43 -1.58 7.72
CA LEU A 133 7.38 -1.98 8.76
C LEU A 133 8.78 -1.94 8.17
N ARG A 134 9.67 -1.11 8.74
CA ARG A 134 11.02 -0.88 8.25
C ARG A 134 12.07 -1.18 9.31
N SER A 135 13.26 -1.59 8.90
CA SER A 135 14.42 -1.60 9.80
C SER A 135 15.11 -0.23 9.89
N GLY A 136 14.71 0.72 9.08
CA GLY A 136 15.25 2.06 8.99
C GLY A 136 14.93 2.73 7.66
N TRP A 137 15.60 3.84 7.39
CA TRP A 137 15.42 4.66 6.18
C TRP A 137 16.65 4.69 5.28
N ASP A 138 17.69 3.94 5.63
CA ASP A 138 18.90 3.85 4.85
C ASP A 138 18.72 2.91 3.66
N LYS A 139 19.56 3.04 2.64
CA LYS A 139 19.45 2.28 1.37
C LYS A 139 19.41 0.76 1.55
N ASP A 140 20.04 0.24 2.61
CA ASP A 140 20.11 -1.21 2.91
C ASP A 140 19.00 -1.68 3.86
N ALA A 141 18.07 -0.79 4.21
CA ALA A 141 16.98 -1.11 5.12
C ALA A 141 16.07 -2.20 4.52
N THR A 142 15.55 -3.03 5.40
CA THR A 142 14.49 -3.98 5.07
C THR A 142 13.15 -3.27 5.24
N MET A 143 12.23 -3.46 4.31
CA MET A 143 10.89 -2.87 4.36
C MET A 143 9.84 -3.86 3.89
N MET A 144 8.79 -4.02 4.69
CA MET A 144 7.55 -4.67 4.28
C MET A 144 6.47 -3.61 4.13
N ILE A 145 5.71 -3.70 3.04
CA ILE A 145 4.44 -3.00 2.88
C ILE A 145 3.36 -4.06 2.83
N LEU A 146 2.37 -3.99 3.72
CA LEU A 146 1.21 -4.86 3.74
C LEU A 146 -0.04 -4.06 3.40
N LYS A 147 -0.89 -4.60 2.52
CA LYS A 147 -2.18 -4.03 2.13
C LYS A 147 -3.31 -4.89 2.69
N ASN A 148 -4.25 -4.26 3.40
CA ASN A 148 -5.44 -4.91 3.95
C ASN A 148 -6.54 -3.87 4.17
N ASN A 149 -7.21 -3.48 3.10
CA ASN A 149 -8.14 -2.37 3.05
C ASN A 149 -9.60 -2.79 3.23
N TYR A 150 -10.40 -1.84 3.72
CA TYR A 150 -11.85 -1.91 3.68
C TYR A 150 -12.34 -1.30 2.37
N ASN A 151 -13.03 -2.09 1.54
CA ASN A 151 -13.58 -1.65 0.27
C ASN A 151 -15.03 -2.10 0.13
N PRO A 152 -15.98 -1.37 0.75
CA PRO A 152 -17.39 -1.77 0.77
C PRO A 152 -18.10 -1.57 -0.57
N THR A 153 -17.53 -0.78 -1.48
CA THR A 153 -18.18 -0.37 -2.73
C THR A 153 -17.51 -0.91 -3.98
N ASN A 154 -16.54 -1.82 -3.83
CA ASN A 154 -15.74 -2.36 -4.93
C ASN A 154 -15.14 -1.22 -5.79
N GLN A 155 -14.32 -0.39 -5.17
CA GLN A 155 -13.71 0.79 -5.78
C GLN A 155 -12.91 0.42 -7.02
N TRP A 156 -12.91 1.33 -7.98
CA TRP A 156 -12.14 1.21 -9.20
C TRP A 156 -10.64 1.08 -8.86
N HIS A 157 -9.93 0.37 -9.72
CA HIS A 157 -8.50 0.10 -9.59
C HIS A 157 -8.06 -0.73 -8.38
N CYS A 158 -8.94 -1.00 -7.40
CA CYS A 158 -8.67 -1.96 -6.34
C CYS A 158 -8.72 -3.40 -6.85
N GLN A 159 -7.83 -4.24 -6.30
CA GLN A 159 -7.79 -5.67 -6.59
C GLN A 159 -8.15 -6.48 -5.34
N PRO A 160 -8.71 -7.69 -5.49
CA PRO A 160 -9.08 -8.56 -4.37
C PRO A 160 -7.85 -9.26 -3.80
N ASP A 161 -6.98 -8.49 -3.14
CA ASP A 161 -5.64 -8.88 -2.72
C ASP A 161 -5.36 -8.61 -1.22
N ASN A 162 -6.41 -8.40 -0.42
CA ASN A 162 -6.26 -8.12 1.01
C ASN A 162 -5.37 -9.14 1.73
N GLY A 163 -4.52 -8.64 2.58
CA GLY A 163 -3.47 -9.40 3.24
C GLY A 163 -2.19 -9.55 2.40
N THR A 164 -2.17 -9.07 1.15
CA THR A 164 -0.95 -9.10 0.32
C THR A 164 0.15 -8.23 0.91
N PHE A 165 1.39 -8.54 0.57
CA PHE A 165 2.54 -7.74 0.98
C PHE A 165 3.65 -7.77 -0.06
N GLY A 166 4.43 -6.69 -0.11
CA GLY A 166 5.74 -6.64 -0.73
C GLY A 166 6.83 -6.64 0.31
N LEU A 167 7.97 -7.26 0.03
CA LEU A 167 9.11 -7.33 0.93
C LEU A 167 10.41 -6.96 0.20
N TYR A 168 10.98 -5.84 0.61
CA TYR A 168 12.19 -5.29 0.03
C TYR A 168 13.40 -5.42 0.97
N ARG A 169 14.55 -5.72 0.41
CA ARG A 169 15.86 -5.61 1.05
C ARG A 169 16.98 -5.56 0.02
N LYS A 170 17.99 -4.69 0.22
CA LYS A 170 19.23 -4.64 -0.60
C LYS A 170 18.94 -4.64 -2.10
N ASP A 171 18.27 -3.61 -2.57
CA ASP A 171 17.90 -3.38 -3.98
C ASP A 171 16.99 -4.42 -4.63
N ARG A 172 16.39 -5.32 -3.84
CA ARG A 172 15.49 -6.36 -4.34
C ARG A 172 14.15 -6.35 -3.61
N ASN A 173 13.07 -6.33 -4.37
CA ASN A 173 11.75 -6.72 -3.89
C ASN A 173 11.62 -8.25 -4.04
N PHE A 174 11.54 -8.96 -2.91
CA PHE A 174 11.49 -10.42 -2.88
C PHE A 174 10.11 -10.97 -3.22
N PHE A 175 9.06 -10.26 -2.88
CA PHE A 175 7.67 -10.66 -3.08
C PHE A 175 6.91 -9.54 -3.78
N PRO A 176 7.21 -9.25 -5.06
CA PRO A 176 6.52 -8.20 -5.79
C PRO A 176 5.06 -8.56 -5.99
N ASP A 177 4.21 -7.55 -5.97
CA ASP A 177 2.82 -7.71 -6.35
C ASP A 177 2.67 -7.85 -7.87
N ALA A 178 1.66 -8.59 -8.32
CA ALA A 178 1.43 -8.89 -9.72
C ALA A 178 0.97 -7.67 -10.54
N GLY A 179 0.32 -6.71 -9.90
CA GLY A 179 -0.18 -5.49 -10.52
C GLY A 179 -1.23 -5.70 -11.60
N VAL A 180 -1.40 -4.68 -12.42
CA VAL A 180 -2.45 -4.63 -13.45
C VAL A 180 -2.12 -5.45 -14.71
N PHE A 181 -0.87 -5.60 -15.04
CA PHE A 181 -0.36 -6.11 -16.32
C PHE A 181 -0.93 -5.37 -17.56
N THR A 182 -2.26 -5.37 -17.75
CA THR A 182 -2.95 -4.68 -18.86
C THR A 182 -4.35 -4.24 -18.46
N TYR A 183 -4.84 -3.17 -19.06
CA TYR A 183 -6.24 -2.74 -18.97
C TYR A 183 -7.15 -3.39 -20.04
N ASN A 184 -6.57 -4.08 -21.02
CA ASN A 184 -7.36 -4.80 -22.01
C ASN A 184 -8.09 -5.96 -21.34
N THR A 185 -9.40 -6.04 -21.55
CA THR A 185 -10.23 -7.15 -21.05
C THR A 185 -9.74 -8.47 -21.64
N GLY A 186 -9.75 -9.53 -20.84
CA GLY A 186 -9.35 -10.87 -21.27
C GLY A 186 -8.61 -11.66 -20.20
N ALA A 187 -8.15 -12.84 -20.58
CA ALA A 187 -7.56 -13.82 -19.67
C ALA A 187 -6.33 -13.29 -18.89
N ALA A 188 -5.51 -12.46 -19.53
CA ALA A 188 -4.33 -11.88 -18.87
C ALA A 188 -4.74 -10.91 -17.75
N ARG A 189 -5.64 -9.95 -18.02
CA ARG A 189 -6.15 -9.02 -16.98
C ARG A 189 -6.76 -9.79 -15.82
N THR A 190 -7.66 -10.75 -16.12
CA THR A 190 -8.33 -11.58 -15.10
C THR A 190 -7.33 -12.37 -14.27
N LYS A 191 -6.30 -12.92 -14.90
CA LYS A 191 -5.26 -13.69 -14.22
C LYS A 191 -4.50 -12.80 -13.22
N TYR A 192 -3.92 -11.70 -13.69
CA TYR A 192 -3.05 -10.87 -12.84
C TYR A 192 -3.81 -10.14 -11.73
N ALA A 193 -5.06 -9.75 -11.95
CA ALA A 193 -5.91 -9.14 -10.93
C ALA A 193 -6.58 -10.14 -9.98
N SER A 194 -6.34 -11.44 -10.11
CA SER A 194 -7.00 -12.44 -9.25
C SER A 194 -6.22 -12.67 -7.96
N THR A 195 -6.93 -12.91 -6.86
CA THR A 195 -6.36 -13.15 -5.51
C THR A 195 -5.23 -14.18 -5.50
N VAL A 196 -5.30 -15.21 -6.35
CA VAL A 196 -4.29 -16.27 -6.42
C VAL A 196 -2.90 -15.78 -6.86
N ASN A 197 -2.82 -14.63 -7.52
CA ASN A 197 -1.56 -14.05 -7.98
C ASN A 197 -0.99 -13.00 -7.01
N HIS A 198 -1.57 -12.87 -5.83
CA HIS A 198 -1.10 -11.99 -4.77
C HIS A 198 -0.57 -12.81 -3.58
N ASN A 199 0.23 -12.18 -2.73
CA ASN A 199 0.88 -12.82 -1.57
C ASN A 199 -0.11 -12.95 -0.39
N THR A 200 -1.20 -13.67 -0.59
CA THR A 200 -2.30 -13.78 0.37
C THR A 200 -2.94 -15.18 0.37
N MET A 201 -3.93 -15.37 1.23
CA MET A 201 -4.69 -16.61 1.32
C MET A 201 -5.70 -16.73 0.18
N THR A 202 -5.88 -17.94 -0.32
CA THR A 202 -7.01 -18.35 -1.17
C THR A 202 -7.67 -19.59 -0.63
N ILE A 203 -8.95 -19.77 -0.95
CA ILE A 203 -9.73 -20.93 -0.55
C ILE A 203 -9.84 -21.87 -1.74
N MET A 204 -9.59 -23.15 -1.48
CA MET A 204 -9.80 -24.21 -2.49
C MET A 204 -11.27 -24.56 -2.56
N SER A 205 -11.85 -24.52 -3.76
CA SER A 205 -13.24 -24.94 -3.97
C SER A 205 -13.47 -26.37 -3.48
N LYS A 206 -14.60 -26.59 -2.78
CA LYS A 206 -15.05 -27.91 -2.34
C LYS A 206 -15.55 -28.80 -3.50
N THR A 207 -15.64 -28.28 -4.73
CA THR A 207 -16.13 -29.05 -5.90
C THR A 207 -15.14 -30.16 -6.19
N ILE A 208 -15.63 -31.39 -6.06
CA ILE A 208 -14.86 -32.63 -6.26
C ILE A 208 -14.21 -32.61 -7.65
N GLY A 209 -12.89 -32.73 -7.70
CA GLY A 209 -12.08 -32.93 -8.90
C GLY A 209 -11.55 -31.69 -9.60
N VAL A 210 -11.86 -30.47 -9.16
CA VAL A 210 -11.28 -29.25 -9.73
C VAL A 210 -10.89 -28.30 -8.60
N ALA A 211 -9.61 -28.30 -8.27
CA ALA A 211 -9.03 -27.32 -7.38
C ALA A 211 -8.98 -25.95 -8.09
N LYS A 212 -10.05 -25.19 -8.03
CA LYS A 212 -10.01 -23.77 -8.40
C LYS A 212 -9.88 -22.95 -7.13
N PRO A 213 -8.76 -22.24 -6.94
CA PRO A 213 -8.66 -21.30 -5.84
C PRO A 213 -9.74 -20.23 -6.02
N THR A 214 -10.56 -20.04 -5.00
CA THR A 214 -11.52 -18.95 -4.95
C THR A 214 -10.85 -17.78 -4.25
N GLY A 215 -11.01 -16.59 -4.82
CA GLY A 215 -10.47 -15.36 -4.29
C GLY A 215 -11.43 -14.64 -3.35
N GLN A 216 -10.98 -13.50 -2.91
CA GLN A 216 -11.80 -12.54 -2.19
C GLN A 216 -12.94 -12.05 -3.08
N GLY A 217 -14.09 -11.76 -2.48
CA GLY A 217 -15.23 -11.18 -3.19
C GLY A 217 -15.00 -9.72 -3.59
N GLY A 218 -15.98 -9.12 -4.26
CA GLY A 218 -15.92 -7.72 -4.65
C GLY A 218 -15.94 -6.73 -3.46
N VAL A 219 -16.53 -7.15 -2.33
CA VAL A 219 -16.47 -6.38 -1.08
C VAL A 219 -15.36 -6.95 -0.23
N MET A 220 -14.37 -6.11 0.08
CA MET A 220 -13.22 -6.48 0.88
C MET A 220 -13.32 -5.82 2.26
N GLU A 221 -13.43 -6.64 3.29
CA GLU A 221 -13.55 -6.17 4.68
C GLU A 221 -12.23 -6.37 5.41
N GLY A 222 -11.24 -5.58 5.01
CA GLY A 222 -9.96 -5.53 5.69
C GLY A 222 -10.01 -4.64 6.92
N LYS A 223 -9.41 -5.10 8.01
CA LYS A 223 -9.27 -4.31 9.25
C LYS A 223 -7.94 -4.59 9.93
N MET A 224 -7.40 -3.59 10.59
CA MET A 224 -6.30 -3.75 11.51
C MET A 224 -6.85 -4.10 12.90
N ILE A 225 -6.41 -5.22 13.45
CA ILE A 225 -6.75 -5.65 14.82
C ILE A 225 -5.76 -5.05 15.81
N LYS A 226 -4.48 -5.00 15.43
CA LYS A 226 -3.40 -4.55 16.31
C LYS A 226 -2.21 -4.07 15.52
N LEU A 227 -1.60 -2.99 16.01
CA LEU A 227 -0.24 -2.58 15.64
C LEU A 227 0.45 -2.08 16.90
N GLU A 228 1.51 -2.75 17.30
CA GLU A 228 2.32 -2.34 18.46
C GLU A 228 3.77 -2.71 18.30
N THR A 229 4.65 -2.00 18.99
CA THR A 229 6.05 -2.37 19.16
C THR A 229 6.28 -2.76 20.61
N LYS A 230 6.76 -3.97 20.86
CA LYS A 230 7.07 -4.48 22.19
C LYS A 230 8.31 -5.33 22.18
N ASN A 231 9.26 -5.08 23.09
CA ASN A 231 10.50 -5.85 23.23
C ASN A 231 11.28 -5.99 21.89
N ASN A 232 11.39 -4.89 21.13
CA ASN A 232 12.00 -4.84 19.80
C ASN A 232 11.32 -5.75 18.74
N VAL A 233 10.04 -6.05 18.91
CA VAL A 233 9.21 -6.72 17.92
C VAL A 233 8.07 -5.80 17.54
N ASP A 234 7.96 -5.48 16.26
CA ASP A 234 6.77 -4.86 15.72
C ASP A 234 5.75 -5.96 15.42
N ILE A 235 4.53 -5.80 15.90
CA ILE A 235 3.45 -6.78 15.77
C ILE A 235 2.31 -6.12 15.03
N LEU A 236 2.03 -6.60 13.83
CA LEU A 236 0.87 -6.19 13.04
C LEU A 236 -0.09 -7.38 12.91
N VAL A 237 -1.34 -7.19 13.31
CA VAL A 237 -2.41 -8.16 13.14
C VAL A 237 -3.50 -7.57 12.27
N THR A 238 -3.78 -8.21 11.15
CA THR A 238 -4.83 -7.82 10.22
C THR A 238 -5.81 -8.97 10.00
N GLU A 239 -7.04 -8.64 9.69
CA GLU A 239 -8.07 -9.58 9.27
C GLU A 239 -8.75 -9.10 8.00
N ASN A 240 -9.14 -10.03 7.15
CA ASN A 240 -9.98 -9.77 5.98
C ASN A 240 -10.92 -10.94 5.72
N GLN A 241 -12.05 -10.63 5.10
CA GLN A 241 -13.01 -11.63 4.68
C GLN A 241 -12.54 -12.25 3.36
N GLN A 242 -12.40 -13.58 3.32
CA GLN A 242 -12.01 -14.31 2.12
C GLN A 242 -13.24 -14.79 1.31
N SER A 243 -14.27 -15.20 2.02
CA SER A 243 -15.58 -15.58 1.49
C SER A 243 -16.60 -15.32 2.60
N ASP A 244 -17.88 -15.52 2.32
CA ASP A 244 -19.00 -15.13 3.20
C ASP A 244 -18.84 -15.52 4.68
N ASP A 245 -18.09 -16.58 4.95
CA ASP A 245 -17.96 -17.14 6.29
C ASP A 245 -16.53 -17.56 6.68
N ILE A 246 -15.52 -17.19 5.89
CA ILE A 246 -14.11 -17.47 6.19
C ILE A 246 -13.32 -16.18 6.28
N THR A 247 -12.76 -15.95 7.45
CA THR A 247 -11.85 -14.85 7.75
C THR A 247 -10.41 -15.33 7.66
N HIS A 248 -9.58 -14.57 6.97
CA HIS A 248 -8.13 -14.69 7.01
C HIS A 248 -7.58 -13.70 8.03
N ARG A 249 -6.85 -14.19 9.02
CA ARG A 249 -6.03 -13.37 9.91
C ARG A 249 -4.57 -13.58 9.55
N ARG A 250 -3.88 -12.48 9.32
CA ARG A 250 -2.43 -12.46 9.13
C ARG A 250 -1.79 -11.69 10.28
N THR A 251 -0.89 -12.36 10.99
CA THR A 251 -0.04 -11.75 12.01
C THR A 251 1.38 -11.68 11.49
N VAL A 252 1.94 -10.47 11.48
CA VAL A 252 3.33 -10.22 11.09
C VAL A 252 4.09 -9.79 12.33
N PHE A 253 5.17 -10.51 12.64
CA PHE A 253 6.16 -10.12 13.65
C PHE A 253 7.44 -9.70 12.94
N PHE A 254 7.85 -8.44 13.10
CA PHE A 254 9.16 -7.98 12.65
C PHE A 254 10.12 -7.98 13.81
N VAL A 255 10.93 -9.03 13.91
CA VAL A 255 11.72 -9.35 15.10
C VAL A 255 13.08 -8.68 15.02
N ASN A 256 13.39 -7.84 16.01
CA ASN A 256 14.66 -7.10 16.14
C ASN A 256 15.04 -6.34 14.86
N GLN A 257 14.05 -5.98 14.02
CA GLN A 257 14.27 -5.35 12.71
C GLN A 257 15.18 -6.15 11.76
N LYS A 258 15.20 -7.48 11.90
CA LYS A 258 16.08 -8.38 11.15
C LYS A 258 15.34 -9.37 10.28
N PHE A 259 14.25 -9.96 10.76
CA PHE A 259 13.50 -10.97 10.03
C PHE A 259 12.01 -10.88 10.38
N PHE A 260 11.20 -11.32 9.43
CA PHE A 260 9.76 -11.41 9.59
C PHE A 260 9.33 -12.84 9.91
N VAL A 261 8.37 -12.96 10.82
CA VAL A 261 7.59 -14.20 11.03
C VAL A 261 6.16 -13.87 10.64
N ILE A 262 5.60 -14.62 9.72
CA ILE A 262 4.21 -14.45 9.27
C ILE A 262 3.43 -15.67 9.75
N VAL A 263 2.31 -15.43 10.42
CA VAL A 263 1.37 -16.47 10.86
C VAL A 263 0.04 -16.18 10.17
N ASP A 264 -0.43 -17.15 9.39
CA ASP A 264 -1.71 -17.09 8.69
C ASP A 264 -2.69 -18.06 9.32
N GLU A 265 -3.89 -17.56 9.62
CA GLU A 265 -4.99 -18.31 10.21
C GLU A 265 -6.24 -18.13 9.35
N GLY A 266 -6.89 -19.23 8.99
CA GLY A 266 -8.22 -19.22 8.37
C GLY A 266 -9.24 -19.76 9.36
N TYR A 267 -10.29 -19.01 9.65
CA TYR A 267 -11.35 -19.42 10.57
C TYR A 267 -12.73 -18.93 10.16
N GLY A 268 -13.77 -19.58 10.64
CA GLY A 268 -15.17 -19.27 10.34
C GLY A 268 -16.05 -20.52 10.36
N ALA A 269 -17.34 -20.36 10.10
CA ALA A 269 -18.33 -21.44 10.18
C ALA A 269 -18.10 -22.55 9.17
N SER A 270 -17.58 -22.21 7.99
CA SER A 270 -17.33 -23.17 6.89
C SER A 270 -15.91 -23.73 6.85
N THR A 271 -15.12 -23.57 7.89
CA THR A 271 -13.72 -24.06 7.90
C THR A 271 -13.62 -25.58 7.91
N LEU A 272 -14.64 -26.29 8.41
CA LEU A 272 -14.61 -27.74 8.47
C LEU A 272 -14.56 -28.37 7.07
N GLY A 273 -13.45 -29.04 6.78
CA GLY A 273 -13.20 -29.66 5.47
C GLY A 273 -12.84 -28.69 4.34
N THR A 274 -12.69 -27.40 4.62
CA THR A 274 -12.19 -26.41 3.67
C THR A 274 -10.69 -26.46 3.60
N LYS A 275 -10.13 -26.43 2.38
CA LYS A 275 -8.69 -26.31 2.15
C LYS A 275 -8.37 -24.88 1.79
N THR A 276 -7.31 -24.36 2.38
CA THR A 276 -6.77 -23.03 2.07
C THR A 276 -5.36 -23.17 1.51
N ASN A 277 -4.96 -22.21 0.66
CA ASN A 277 -3.58 -22.02 0.24
C ASN A 277 -3.12 -20.67 0.73
N ILE A 278 -1.87 -20.59 1.15
CA ILE A 278 -1.15 -19.33 1.30
C ILE A 278 -0.24 -19.20 0.09
N ASN A 279 -0.44 -18.14 -0.69
CA ASN A 279 0.35 -17.89 -1.89
C ASN A 279 1.50 -16.97 -1.56
N PHE A 280 2.68 -17.31 -2.04
CA PHE A 280 3.89 -16.49 -1.99
C PHE A 280 4.52 -16.45 -3.38
N HIS A 281 4.56 -15.26 -3.98
CA HIS A 281 5.12 -15.04 -5.31
C HIS A 281 6.52 -14.45 -5.17
N LEU A 282 7.50 -15.34 -5.13
CA LEU A 282 8.90 -14.97 -5.01
C LEU A 282 9.46 -14.55 -6.37
N LEU A 283 10.09 -13.37 -6.43
CA LEU A 283 10.82 -12.93 -7.62
C LEU A 283 11.97 -13.89 -7.91
N SER A 284 11.96 -14.53 -9.07
CA SER A 284 13.03 -15.42 -9.50
C SER A 284 14.24 -14.64 -10.03
N ASP A 285 15.43 -15.23 -9.97
CA ASP A 285 16.64 -14.59 -10.53
C ASP A 285 16.60 -14.51 -12.06
N LYS A 286 15.67 -15.24 -12.70
CA LYS A 286 15.45 -15.17 -14.16
C LYS A 286 14.59 -13.97 -14.58
N ASP A 287 13.90 -13.34 -13.63
CA ASP A 287 13.01 -12.19 -13.86
C ASP A 287 13.69 -10.85 -13.52
N THR A 288 14.96 -10.87 -13.20
CA THR A 288 15.79 -9.65 -13.13
C THR A 288 16.16 -9.24 -14.53
N PRO A 289 15.81 -8.00 -14.97
CA PRO A 289 16.19 -7.50 -16.28
C PRO A 289 17.71 -7.37 -16.45
#